data_15b5454b515588429a448a2d02c74203
#
_entry.id   15b5454b515588429a448a2d02c74203
#
_cell.length_a   1.000
_cell.length_b   1.000
_cell.length_c   1.000
_cell.angle_alpha   90.00
_cell.angle_beta   90.00
_cell.angle_gamma   90.00
#
_symmetry.space_group_name_H-M   'P 1'
#
loop_
_entity.id
_entity.type
_entity.pdbx_description
1 polymer ?
#
loop_
_entity_poly.entity_id
_entity_poly.type
_entity_poly.pdbx_seq_one_letter_code
_entity_poly.pdbx_strand_id
1 'polypeptide(L)'
;MSSYDTNLDKNLANYVPLTPLTFLERAKDVYPNYEAIVYEDRSYTWSEVYKRAIKFASALEKIGIKKGDTVSFLAFNTPEIFEAHYSVPMTGGVLNTINIRLDANTIAYILEHSEAKVLVV
;
A
#
# COMPACT_ATOMS: atom_id res chain seq x y z
N MET A 1 -23.51 -33.31 4.98
CA MET A 1 -22.17 -32.69 5.13
C MET A 1 -21.13 -33.66 4.58
N SER A 2 -20.28 -33.21 3.70
CA SER A 2 -19.19 -34.05 3.18
C SER A 2 -18.15 -34.30 4.27
N SER A 3 -17.47 -35.45 4.24
CA SER A 3 -16.33 -35.71 5.14
C SER A 3 -15.19 -34.70 4.91
N TYR A 4 -15.18 -34.03 3.76
CA TYR A 4 -14.24 -32.94 3.43
C TYR A 4 -14.56 -31.58 4.08
N ASP A 5 -15.72 -31.44 4.73
CA ASP A 5 -16.15 -30.23 5.43
C ASP A 5 -16.00 -30.33 6.95
N THR A 6 -15.57 -31.48 7.44
CA THR A 6 -15.45 -31.75 8.88
C THR A 6 -14.07 -31.30 9.38
N ASN A 7 -14.03 -30.48 10.44
CA ASN A 7 -12.81 -29.94 11.07
C ASN A 7 -11.95 -29.08 10.14
N LEU A 8 -12.58 -28.45 9.15
CA LEU A 8 -11.90 -27.53 8.20
C LEU A 8 -12.25 -26.05 8.45
N ASP A 9 -12.74 -25.73 9.63
CA ASP A 9 -13.05 -24.35 10.00
C ASP A 9 -11.80 -23.46 9.91
N LYS A 10 -12.00 -22.26 9.40
CA LYS A 10 -10.93 -21.27 9.29
C LYS A 10 -10.42 -20.86 10.67
N ASN A 11 -9.11 -20.99 10.87
CA ASN A 11 -8.43 -20.57 12.09
C ASN A 11 -7.04 -19.99 11.75
N LEU A 12 -6.36 -19.45 12.74
CA LEU A 12 -5.05 -18.78 12.53
C LEU A 12 -3.95 -19.69 11.99
N ALA A 13 -4.10 -21.02 12.13
CA ALA A 13 -3.11 -21.99 11.65
C ALA A 13 -3.30 -22.38 10.17
N ASN A 14 -4.52 -22.30 9.67
CA ASN A 14 -4.87 -22.80 8.33
C ASN A 14 -5.45 -21.75 7.38
N TYR A 15 -5.60 -20.51 7.83
CA TYR A 15 -6.19 -19.44 7.02
C TYR A 15 -5.51 -18.08 7.25
N VAL A 16 -5.05 -17.48 6.16
CA VAL A 16 -4.57 -16.11 6.11
C VAL A 16 -5.27 -15.39 4.95
N PRO A 17 -5.86 -14.21 5.16
CA PRO A 17 -6.42 -13.43 4.07
C PRO A 17 -5.35 -13.09 3.03
N LEU A 18 -5.68 -13.27 1.76
CA LEU A 18 -4.79 -12.85 0.68
C LEU A 18 -4.82 -11.32 0.58
N THR A 19 -3.67 -10.69 0.76
CA THR A 19 -3.51 -9.24 0.67
C THR A 19 -2.31 -8.87 -0.19
N PRO A 20 -2.27 -7.68 -0.80
CA PRO A 20 -1.08 -7.20 -1.50
C PRO A 20 0.18 -7.21 -0.62
N LEU A 21 0.02 -7.01 0.70
CA LEU A 21 1.13 -6.95 1.66
C LEU A 21 1.88 -8.28 1.75
N THR A 22 1.16 -9.40 1.76
CA THR A 22 1.78 -10.74 1.80
C THR A 22 2.61 -11.03 0.54
N PHE A 23 2.24 -10.46 -0.61
CA PHE A 23 3.04 -10.57 -1.82
C PHE A 23 4.34 -9.77 -1.74
N LEU A 24 4.32 -8.58 -1.16
CA LEU A 24 5.54 -7.79 -0.94
C LEU A 24 6.49 -8.50 0.02
N GLU A 25 5.97 -9.03 1.14
CA GLU A 25 6.76 -9.82 2.10
C GLU A 25 7.39 -11.05 1.42
N ARG A 26 6.59 -11.80 0.67
CA ARG A 26 7.09 -12.94 -0.09
C ARG A 26 8.17 -12.55 -1.11
N ALA A 27 7.96 -11.46 -1.86
CA ALA A 27 8.94 -11.00 -2.83
C ALA A 27 10.26 -10.62 -2.17
N LYS A 28 10.21 -9.91 -1.04
CA LYS A 28 11.39 -9.57 -0.23
C LYS A 28 12.10 -10.81 0.32
N ASP A 29 11.37 -11.84 0.76
CA ASP A 29 11.97 -13.05 1.34
C ASP A 29 12.57 -13.98 0.29
N VAL A 30 11.91 -14.12 -0.87
CA VAL A 30 12.33 -15.07 -1.91
C VAL A 30 13.29 -14.43 -2.92
N TYR A 31 13.10 -13.15 -3.22
CA TYR A 31 13.84 -12.42 -4.26
C TYR A 31 14.44 -11.08 -3.76
N PRO A 32 15.11 -11.05 -2.58
CA PRO A 32 15.51 -9.80 -1.93
C PRO A 32 16.35 -8.87 -2.81
N ASN A 33 17.22 -9.45 -3.63
CA ASN A 33 18.21 -8.73 -4.46
C ASN A 33 17.76 -8.52 -5.90
N TYR A 34 16.59 -9.01 -6.31
CA TYR A 34 16.07 -8.76 -7.65
C TYR A 34 15.52 -7.35 -7.75
N GLU A 35 15.69 -6.72 -8.90
CA GLU A 35 15.12 -5.42 -9.20
C GLU A 35 13.60 -5.51 -9.19
N ALA A 36 12.98 -4.68 -8.37
CA ALA A 36 11.53 -4.55 -8.24
C ALA A 36 11.01 -3.33 -8.99
N ILE A 37 11.78 -2.25 -9.01
CA ILE A 37 11.45 -0.99 -9.67
C ILE A 37 12.67 -0.52 -10.45
N VAL A 38 12.45 -0.14 -11.70
CA VAL A 38 13.39 0.62 -12.50
C VAL A 38 12.68 1.88 -12.98
N TYR A 39 13.22 3.04 -12.61
CA TYR A 39 12.65 4.34 -12.96
C TYR A 39 13.77 5.33 -13.26
N GLU A 40 13.90 5.70 -14.53
CA GLU A 40 14.98 6.56 -15.04
C GLU A 40 16.37 6.00 -14.66
N ASP A 41 17.13 6.72 -13.86
CA ASP A 41 18.46 6.36 -13.35
C ASP A 41 18.41 5.70 -11.96
N ARG A 42 17.22 5.47 -11.41
CA ARG A 42 17.00 4.83 -10.10
C ARG A 42 16.49 3.42 -10.26
N SER A 43 17.09 2.48 -9.55
CA SER A 43 16.53 1.15 -9.40
C SER A 43 16.47 0.75 -7.92
N TYR A 44 15.49 -0.07 -7.58
CA TYR A 44 15.27 -0.55 -6.22
C TYR A 44 15.01 -2.05 -6.24
N THR A 45 15.66 -2.78 -5.35
CA THR A 45 15.42 -4.19 -5.11
C THR A 45 14.16 -4.41 -4.26
N TRP A 46 13.62 -5.64 -4.25
CA TRP A 46 12.48 -5.97 -3.39
C TRP A 46 12.76 -5.70 -1.91
N SER A 47 14.00 -5.95 -1.45
CA SER A 47 14.41 -5.63 -0.07
C SER A 47 14.36 -4.12 0.21
N GLU A 48 14.76 -3.30 -0.74
CA GLU A 48 14.73 -1.83 -0.60
C GLU A 48 13.30 -1.30 -0.65
N VAL A 49 12.48 -1.76 -1.59
CA VAL A 49 11.06 -1.39 -1.68
C VAL A 49 10.34 -1.72 -0.37
N TYR A 50 10.54 -2.92 0.19
CA TYR A 50 9.96 -3.31 1.46
C TYR A 50 10.36 -2.37 2.60
N LYS A 51 11.66 -2.08 2.73
CA LYS A 51 12.17 -1.16 3.77
C LYS A 51 11.61 0.26 3.61
N ARG A 52 11.50 0.75 2.39
CA ARG A 52 10.96 2.09 2.09
C ARG A 52 9.47 2.14 2.42
N ALA A 53 8.71 1.12 2.03
CA ALA A 53 7.27 1.02 2.34
C ALA A 53 7.03 1.03 3.86
N ILE A 54 7.80 0.26 4.64
CA ILE A 54 7.69 0.26 6.12
C ILE A 54 8.04 1.63 6.71
N LYS A 55 9.08 2.30 6.23
CA LYS A 55 9.44 3.63 6.71
C LYS A 55 8.33 4.64 6.48
N PHE A 56 7.70 4.61 5.30
CA PHE A 56 6.60 5.51 5.00
C PHE A 56 5.35 5.16 5.81
N ALA A 57 5.01 3.87 5.97
CA ALA A 57 3.93 3.44 6.85
C ALA A 57 4.14 3.93 8.30
N SER A 58 5.35 3.78 8.83
CA SER A 58 5.70 4.29 10.17
C SER A 58 5.59 5.82 10.27
N ALA A 59 5.92 6.56 9.20
CA ALA A 59 5.73 8.00 9.17
C ALA A 59 4.24 8.38 9.20
N LEU A 60 3.41 7.68 8.43
CA LEU A 60 1.95 7.87 8.44
C LEU A 60 1.33 7.59 9.81
N GLU A 61 1.74 6.51 10.48
CA GLU A 61 1.29 6.22 11.84
C GLU A 61 1.69 7.32 12.83
N LYS A 62 2.93 7.84 12.74
CA LYS A 62 3.41 8.91 13.62
C LYS A 62 2.63 10.21 13.47
N ILE A 63 2.12 10.53 12.28
CA ILE A 63 1.25 11.69 12.06
C ILE A 63 -0.22 11.41 12.36
N GLY A 64 -0.55 10.20 12.83
CA GLY A 64 -1.86 9.85 13.36
C GLY A 64 -2.81 9.15 12.40
N ILE A 65 -2.33 8.67 11.24
CA ILE A 65 -3.15 7.86 10.32
C ILE A 65 -3.51 6.54 10.99
N LYS A 66 -4.80 6.19 10.90
CA LYS A 66 -5.40 4.99 11.50
C LYS A 66 -6.15 4.19 10.45
N LYS A 67 -6.58 3.00 10.85
CA LYS A 67 -7.42 2.13 10.02
C LYS A 67 -8.66 2.88 9.54
N GLY A 68 -8.86 2.87 8.22
CA GLY A 68 -9.97 3.53 7.54
C GLY A 68 -9.71 4.98 7.14
N ASP A 69 -8.64 5.63 7.62
CA ASP A 69 -8.28 6.98 7.19
C ASP A 69 -7.77 6.99 5.74
N THR A 70 -8.15 8.01 4.99
CA THR A 70 -7.73 8.17 3.60
C THR A 70 -6.44 8.97 3.49
N VAL A 71 -5.47 8.43 2.75
CA VAL A 71 -4.24 9.10 2.32
C VAL A 71 -4.30 9.28 0.80
N SER A 72 -4.37 10.52 0.36
CA SER A 72 -4.43 10.87 -1.06
C SER A 72 -3.04 11.15 -1.63
N PHE A 73 -2.83 10.72 -2.85
CA PHE A 73 -1.62 11.00 -3.64
C PHE A 73 -1.98 11.74 -4.93
N LEU A 74 -1.37 12.89 -5.12
CA LEU A 74 -1.38 13.64 -6.36
C LEU A 74 0.04 13.64 -6.94
N ALA A 75 0.43 12.55 -7.57
CA ALA A 75 1.80 12.32 -8.02
C ALA A 75 1.84 11.60 -9.37
N PHE A 76 2.96 11.75 -10.07
CA PHE A 76 3.27 10.95 -11.26
C PHE A 76 3.51 9.47 -10.89
N ASN A 77 3.55 8.61 -11.90
CA ASN A 77 3.89 7.19 -11.72
C ASN A 77 5.39 7.03 -11.41
N THR A 78 5.75 7.30 -10.17
CA THR A 78 7.10 7.22 -9.62
C THR A 78 7.23 6.05 -8.65
N PRO A 79 8.44 5.68 -8.23
CA PRO A 79 8.64 4.66 -7.20
C PRO A 79 7.83 4.92 -5.93
N GLU A 80 7.68 6.20 -5.55
CA GLU A 80 6.98 6.61 -4.34
C GLU A 80 5.48 6.25 -4.37
N ILE A 81 4.81 6.43 -5.51
CA ILE A 81 3.40 6.04 -5.64
C ILE A 81 3.23 4.52 -5.68
N PHE A 82 4.19 3.81 -6.28
CA PHE A 82 4.21 2.35 -6.23
C PHE A 82 4.31 1.84 -4.78
N GLU A 83 5.24 2.40 -4.01
CA GLU A 83 5.43 2.07 -2.60
C GLU A 83 4.22 2.43 -1.74
N ALA A 84 3.47 3.49 -2.10
CA ALA A 84 2.24 3.89 -1.42
C ALA A 84 1.16 2.81 -1.45
N HIS A 85 1.11 1.97 -2.49
CA HIS A 85 0.19 0.85 -2.59
C HIS A 85 0.42 -0.24 -1.53
N TYR A 86 1.58 -0.22 -0.89
CA TYR A 86 1.90 -1.10 0.23
C TYR A 86 1.88 -0.34 1.56
N SER A 87 2.54 0.80 1.62
CA SER A 87 2.73 1.55 2.87
C SER A 87 1.43 2.07 3.47
N VAL A 88 0.50 2.58 2.66
CA VAL A 88 -0.80 3.05 3.16
C VAL A 88 -1.62 1.89 3.71
N PRO A 89 -1.84 0.76 2.98
CA PRO A 89 -2.52 -0.39 3.54
C PRO A 89 -1.84 -1.02 4.76
N MET A 90 -0.51 -0.89 4.92
CA MET A 90 0.19 -1.35 6.13
C MET A 90 -0.32 -0.67 7.41
N THR A 91 -0.79 0.58 7.32
CA THR A 91 -1.41 1.29 8.45
C THR A 91 -2.89 0.95 8.64
N GLY A 92 -3.46 0.16 7.74
CA GLY A 92 -4.91 -0.04 7.62
C GLY A 92 -5.63 1.14 6.96
N GLY A 93 -4.89 2.12 6.45
CA GLY A 93 -5.42 3.27 5.71
C GLY A 93 -5.90 2.91 4.31
N VAL A 94 -6.61 3.83 3.70
CA VAL A 94 -7.14 3.74 2.34
C VAL A 94 -6.31 4.63 1.43
N LEU A 95 -5.69 4.05 0.40
CA LEU A 95 -4.97 4.82 -0.60
C LEU A 95 -5.95 5.38 -1.64
N ASN A 96 -5.87 6.69 -1.86
CA ASN A 96 -6.61 7.39 -2.91
C ASN A 96 -5.62 8.04 -3.89
N THR A 97 -5.48 7.47 -5.08
CA THR A 97 -4.61 8.03 -6.13
C THR A 97 -5.39 8.97 -7.02
N ILE A 98 -4.99 10.23 -7.07
CA ILE A 98 -5.67 11.29 -7.83
C ILE A 98 -4.93 11.49 -9.15
N ASN A 99 -5.70 11.58 -10.25
CA ASN A 99 -5.12 11.88 -11.55
C ASN A 99 -4.59 13.32 -11.59
N ILE A 100 -3.30 13.48 -11.86
CA ILE A 100 -2.60 14.77 -11.92
C ILE A 100 -3.05 15.71 -13.04
N ARG A 101 -3.85 15.21 -14.00
CA ARG A 101 -4.36 15.98 -15.15
C ARG A 101 -5.71 16.65 -14.88
N LEU A 102 -6.27 16.46 -13.69
CA LEU A 102 -7.54 17.07 -13.30
C LEU A 102 -7.34 18.54 -12.93
N ASP A 103 -8.39 19.32 -13.09
CA ASP A 103 -8.44 20.70 -12.64
C ASP A 103 -8.54 20.80 -11.11
N ALA A 104 -8.20 21.95 -10.57
CA ALA A 104 -8.15 22.17 -9.12
C ALA A 104 -9.48 21.94 -8.41
N ASN A 105 -10.62 22.29 -9.06
CA ASN A 105 -11.93 22.13 -8.46
C ASN A 105 -12.31 20.64 -8.34
N THR A 106 -12.01 19.86 -9.38
CA THR A 106 -12.19 18.40 -9.35
C THR A 106 -11.31 17.73 -8.31
N ILE A 107 -10.05 18.15 -8.18
CA ILE A 107 -9.14 17.64 -7.15
C ILE A 107 -9.67 17.97 -5.75
N ALA A 108 -10.12 19.21 -5.53
CA ALA A 108 -10.70 19.63 -4.25
C ALA A 108 -11.93 18.77 -3.89
N TYR A 109 -12.84 18.56 -4.85
CA TYR A 109 -13.98 17.68 -4.66
C TYR A 109 -13.59 16.26 -4.27
N ILE A 110 -12.59 15.67 -4.95
CA ILE A 110 -12.12 14.31 -4.64
C ILE A 110 -11.55 14.24 -3.22
N LEU A 111 -10.79 15.25 -2.80
CA LEU A 111 -10.22 15.29 -1.45
C LEU A 111 -11.30 15.40 -0.37
N GLU A 112 -12.30 16.24 -0.57
CA GLU A 112 -13.44 16.37 0.34
C GLU A 112 -14.26 15.07 0.38
N HIS A 113 -14.64 14.54 -0.80
CA HIS A 113 -15.46 13.33 -0.91
C HIS A 113 -14.77 12.09 -0.31
N SER A 114 -13.46 11.97 -0.44
CA SER A 114 -12.67 10.88 0.13
C SER A 114 -12.33 11.08 1.61
N GLU A 115 -12.71 12.21 2.20
CA GLU A 115 -12.35 12.60 3.59
C GLU A 115 -10.83 12.48 3.84
N ALA A 116 -10.02 12.87 2.86
CA ALA A 116 -8.57 12.71 2.91
C ALA A 116 -7.96 13.40 4.15
N LYS A 117 -7.22 12.64 4.94
CA LYS A 117 -6.49 13.16 6.11
C LYS A 117 -5.11 13.69 5.74
N VAL A 118 -4.51 13.13 4.71
CA VAL A 118 -3.19 13.50 4.20
C VAL A 118 -3.24 13.58 2.68
N LEU A 119 -2.63 14.61 2.13
CA LEU A 119 -2.33 14.73 0.71
C LEU A 119 -0.82 14.73 0.52
N VAL A 120 -0.33 13.81 -0.29
CA VAL A 120 1.06 13.72 -0.74
C VAL A 120 1.14 14.24 -2.18
N VAL A 121 2.08 15.16 -2.44
CA VAL A 121 2.32 15.78 -3.74
C VAL A 121 3.79 15.71 -4.11
#